data_a40d9c3931d0c78794b3477dc1dbce14
#
_entry.id   a40d9c3931d0c78794b3477dc1dbce14
#
_cell.length_a   1.000
_cell.length_b   1.000
_cell.length_c   1.000
_cell.angle_alpha   90.00
_cell.angle_beta   90.00
_cell.angle_gamma   90.00
#
_symmetry.space_group_name_H-M   'P 1'
#
loop_
_entity.id
_entity.type
_entity.pdbx_description
1 polymer ?
#
loop_
_entity_poly.entity_id
_entity_poly.type
_entity_poly.pdbx_seq_one_letter_code
_entity_poly.pdbx_strand_id
1 'polypeptide(L)'
;MGIVGTFDGAAQGGNCGGGGTLTVANNHHFHYWLGMGSGTNTKAELVALWALLRLARELNIDHISILGDSMAIIGWAKKVHLIRNNKLQGWLNRTADIMYTFQQLNFQHHHREHNTTADRLSKRGLRSNEGHIIIEEFVEGCKVSSRSIRYY
;
A
#
# COMPACT_ATOMS: atom_id res chain seq x y z
N MET A 1 12.16 6.85 16.67
CA MET A 1 11.51 7.11 15.38
C MET A 1 10.49 6.02 15.07
N GLY A 2 9.30 6.39 14.64
CA GLY A 2 8.24 5.44 14.35
C GLY A 2 8.39 4.79 12.98
N ILE A 3 7.60 3.74 12.78
CA ILE A 3 7.55 3.04 11.50
C ILE A 3 6.64 3.81 10.54
N VAL A 4 7.09 3.99 9.32
CA VAL A 4 6.38 4.79 8.31
C VAL A 4 6.18 3.97 7.05
N GLY A 5 4.94 3.94 6.57
CA GLY A 5 4.59 3.32 5.30
C GLY A 5 4.09 4.33 4.29
N THR A 6 4.34 4.08 3.03
CA THR A 6 3.76 4.86 1.92
C THR A 6 3.07 3.93 0.96
N PHE A 7 2.08 4.44 0.26
CA PHE A 7 1.38 3.66 -0.76
C PHE A 7 0.96 4.54 -1.92
N ASP A 8 0.82 3.93 -3.09
CA ASP A 8 0.30 4.58 -4.28
C ASP A 8 -0.32 3.53 -5.19
N GLY A 9 -1.25 3.95 -6.00
CA GLY A 9 -1.90 3.12 -6.99
C GLY A 9 -1.81 3.73 -8.37
N ALA A 10 -1.74 2.89 -9.39
CA ALA A 10 -1.72 3.32 -10.77
C ALA A 10 -2.73 2.51 -11.58
N ALA A 11 -3.44 3.20 -12.47
CA ALA A 11 -4.35 2.54 -13.41
C ALA A 11 -4.04 3.04 -14.82
N GLN A 12 -3.91 2.11 -15.75
CA GLN A 12 -3.57 2.44 -17.13
C GLN A 12 -4.14 1.37 -18.05
N GLY A 13 -4.92 1.81 -19.05
CA GLY A 13 -5.51 0.88 -20.00
C GLY A 13 -6.46 -0.14 -19.37
N GLY A 14 -7.13 0.24 -18.28
CA GLY A 14 -8.02 -0.65 -17.54
C GLY A 14 -7.31 -1.58 -16.56
N ASN A 15 -5.98 -1.55 -16.53
CA ASN A 15 -5.17 -2.38 -15.63
C ASN A 15 -4.76 -1.59 -14.39
N CYS A 16 -4.61 -2.27 -13.26
CA CYS A 16 -4.25 -1.65 -11.98
C CYS A 16 -2.99 -2.25 -11.40
N GLY A 17 -2.20 -1.39 -10.78
CA GLY A 17 -1.03 -1.77 -10.01
C GLY A 17 -0.92 -0.92 -8.77
N GLY A 18 -0.22 -1.44 -7.78
CA GLY A 18 0.04 -0.69 -6.55
C GLY A 18 1.46 -0.91 -6.08
N GLY A 19 1.90 -0.04 -5.21
CA GLY A 19 3.21 -0.17 -4.62
C GLY A 19 3.43 0.83 -3.51
N GLY A 20 4.53 0.65 -2.80
CA GLY A 20 4.86 1.54 -1.70
C GLY A 20 6.10 1.10 -0.96
N THR A 21 6.31 1.75 0.16
CA THR A 21 7.49 1.53 1.00
C THR A 21 7.07 1.32 2.44
N LEU A 22 7.93 0.64 3.20
CA LEU A 22 7.77 0.49 4.63
C LEU A 22 9.14 0.67 5.26
N THR A 23 9.31 1.73 6.04
CA THR A 23 10.57 2.05 6.71
C THR A 23 10.44 1.68 8.17
N VAL A 24 11.23 0.71 8.60
CA VAL A 24 11.17 0.20 9.98
C VAL A 24 12.27 0.78 10.85
N ALA A 25 13.35 1.26 10.25
CA ALA A 25 14.46 1.94 10.94
C ALA A 25 15.18 2.81 9.92
N ASN A 26 16.15 3.62 10.37
CA ASN A 26 16.89 4.55 9.50
C ASN A 26 17.54 3.88 8.30
N ASN A 27 18.02 2.65 8.49
CA ASN A 27 18.75 1.91 7.47
C ASN A 27 18.11 0.58 7.12
N HIS A 28 16.80 0.44 7.40
CA HIS A 28 16.08 -0.81 7.15
C HIS A 28 14.70 -0.48 6.59
N HIS A 29 14.45 -0.84 5.33
CA HIS A 29 13.17 -0.57 4.68
C HIS A 29 12.82 -1.66 3.68
N PHE A 30 11.54 -1.64 3.28
CA PHE A 30 10.98 -2.57 2.30
C PHE A 30 10.36 -1.79 1.17
N HIS A 31 10.46 -2.34 -0.03
CA HIS A 31 9.65 -1.94 -1.18
C HIS A 31 8.68 -3.07 -1.50
N TYR A 32 7.47 -2.71 -1.91
CA TYR A 32 6.52 -3.72 -2.37
C TYR A 32 5.77 -3.20 -3.60
N TRP A 33 5.30 -4.13 -4.42
CA TRP A 33 4.42 -3.82 -5.53
C TRP A 33 3.58 -5.04 -5.87
N LEU A 34 2.43 -4.81 -6.54
CA LEU A 34 1.54 -5.88 -6.92
C LEU A 34 0.72 -5.47 -8.15
N GLY A 35 0.39 -6.44 -8.98
CA GLY A 35 -0.60 -6.30 -10.02
C GLY A 35 -1.98 -6.68 -9.48
N MET A 36 -3.01 -6.01 -9.95
CA MET A 36 -4.37 -6.17 -9.41
C MET A 36 -5.41 -6.52 -10.47
N GLY A 37 -4.98 -6.70 -11.72
CA GLY A 37 -5.93 -6.90 -12.80
C GLY A 37 -6.68 -5.63 -13.15
N SER A 38 -7.93 -5.76 -13.59
CA SER A 38 -8.73 -4.62 -14.05
C SER A 38 -9.28 -3.80 -12.90
N GLY A 39 -9.51 -2.53 -13.16
CA GLY A 39 -10.12 -1.62 -12.17
C GLY A 39 -9.80 -0.17 -12.44
N THR A 40 -10.14 0.66 -11.47
CA THR A 40 -9.98 2.11 -11.50
C THR A 40 -8.79 2.55 -10.64
N ASN A 41 -8.43 3.83 -10.74
CA ASN A 41 -7.45 4.45 -9.85
C ASN A 41 -7.80 4.25 -8.38
N THR A 42 -9.08 4.41 -8.02
CA THR A 42 -9.50 4.27 -6.63
C THR A 42 -9.26 2.84 -6.13
N LYS A 43 -9.56 1.84 -6.96
CA LYS A 43 -9.24 0.45 -6.62
C LYS A 43 -7.75 0.28 -6.41
N ALA A 44 -6.94 0.80 -7.33
CA ALA A 44 -5.49 0.64 -7.26
C ALA A 44 -4.93 1.22 -5.97
N GLU A 45 -5.39 2.41 -5.58
CA GLU A 45 -4.92 3.05 -4.36
C GLU A 45 -5.38 2.32 -3.10
N LEU A 46 -6.64 1.86 -3.09
CA LEU A 46 -7.19 1.12 -1.95
C LEU A 46 -6.46 -0.20 -1.73
N VAL A 47 -6.24 -0.96 -2.80
CA VAL A 47 -5.54 -2.26 -2.71
C VAL A 47 -4.07 -2.06 -2.36
N ALA A 48 -3.44 -0.97 -2.83
CA ALA A 48 -2.08 -0.64 -2.42
C ALA A 48 -1.98 -0.37 -0.92
N LEU A 49 -2.96 0.32 -0.34
CA LEU A 49 -3.03 0.50 1.11
C LEU A 49 -3.19 -0.83 1.81
N TRP A 50 -4.12 -1.68 1.34
CA TRP A 50 -4.31 -3.00 1.92
C TRP A 50 -3.01 -3.81 1.90
N ALA A 51 -2.27 -3.78 0.79
CA ALA A 51 -1.01 -4.51 0.66
C ALA A 51 0.04 -4.02 1.65
N LEU A 52 0.13 -2.71 1.86
CA LEU A 52 1.02 -2.14 2.87
C LEU A 52 0.69 -2.68 4.26
N LEU A 53 -0.59 -2.70 4.61
CA LEU A 53 -1.04 -3.20 5.91
C LEU A 53 -0.79 -4.70 6.05
N ARG A 54 -0.96 -5.46 4.96
CA ARG A 54 -0.67 -6.88 4.93
C ARG A 54 0.82 -7.14 5.19
N LEU A 55 1.70 -6.36 4.57
CA LEU A 55 3.14 -6.46 4.81
C LEU A 55 3.48 -6.11 6.26
N ALA A 56 2.92 -5.02 6.78
CA ALA A 56 3.15 -4.62 8.16
C ALA A 56 2.71 -5.71 9.13
N ARG A 57 1.57 -6.36 8.85
CA ARG A 57 1.07 -7.46 9.68
C ARG A 57 2.01 -8.68 9.65
N GLU A 58 2.57 -9.00 8.48
CA GLU A 58 3.56 -10.07 8.34
C GLU A 58 4.79 -9.83 9.23
N LEU A 59 5.12 -8.56 9.47
CA LEU A 59 6.28 -8.17 10.27
C LEU A 59 5.92 -7.91 11.73
N ASN A 60 4.70 -8.23 12.15
CA ASN A 60 4.20 -8.04 13.52
C ASN A 60 4.26 -6.58 13.99
N ILE A 61 4.00 -5.66 13.08
CA ILE A 61 3.97 -4.22 13.38
C ILE A 61 2.58 -3.86 13.88
N ASP A 62 2.49 -3.21 15.05
CA ASP A 62 1.22 -2.80 15.64
C ASP A 62 0.97 -1.29 15.54
N HIS A 63 2.02 -0.50 15.37
CA HIS A 63 1.96 0.96 15.31
C HIS A 63 2.64 1.42 14.03
N ILE A 64 1.91 2.13 13.17
CA ILE A 64 2.44 2.61 11.90
C ILE A 64 1.80 3.92 11.49
N SER A 65 2.62 4.82 10.95
CA SER A 65 2.17 6.05 10.29
C SER A 65 2.15 5.82 8.79
N ILE A 66 1.06 6.15 8.14
CA ILE A 66 0.84 5.87 6.72
C ILE A 66 0.67 7.18 5.96
N LEU A 67 1.43 7.33 4.90
CA LEU A 67 1.41 8.48 4.02
C LEU A 67 0.93 8.06 2.63
N GLY A 68 0.05 8.85 2.04
CA GLY A 68 -0.43 8.62 0.69
C GLY A 68 -0.87 9.92 0.04
N ASP A 69 -0.91 9.94 -1.28
CA ASP A 69 -1.31 11.16 -2.01
C ASP A 69 -2.77 11.14 -2.45
N SER A 70 -3.51 10.09 -2.14
CA SER A 70 -4.95 10.01 -2.43
C SER A 70 -5.76 10.57 -1.28
N MET A 71 -6.33 11.75 -1.46
CA MET A 71 -7.19 12.34 -0.44
C MET A 71 -8.44 11.50 -0.19
N ALA A 72 -8.96 10.85 -1.23
CA ALA A 72 -10.14 9.99 -1.08
C ALA A 72 -9.87 8.80 -0.16
N ILE A 73 -8.76 8.11 -0.37
CA ILE A 73 -8.40 6.94 0.43
C ILE A 73 -7.98 7.35 1.85
N ILE A 74 -7.15 8.37 1.98
CA ILE A 74 -6.74 8.87 3.29
C ILE A 74 -7.95 9.36 4.08
N GLY A 75 -8.87 10.10 3.45
CA GLY A 75 -10.08 10.57 4.10
C GLY A 75 -10.99 9.43 4.54
N TRP A 76 -11.13 8.40 3.71
CA TRP A 76 -11.90 7.22 4.08
C TRP A 76 -11.25 6.50 5.28
N ALA A 77 -9.95 6.31 5.25
CA ALA A 77 -9.22 5.63 6.34
C ALA A 77 -9.33 6.39 7.66
N LYS A 78 -9.35 7.72 7.60
CA LYS A 78 -9.53 8.58 8.78
C LYS A 78 -11.00 8.71 9.21
N LYS A 79 -11.93 8.07 8.47
CA LYS A 79 -13.37 8.14 8.71
C LYS A 79 -13.97 9.53 8.51
N VAL A 80 -13.34 10.33 7.66
CA VAL A 80 -13.81 11.67 7.30
C VAL A 80 -14.69 11.61 6.05
N HIS A 81 -14.39 10.69 5.13
CA HIS A 81 -15.13 10.50 3.87
C HIS A 81 -15.66 9.08 3.76
N LEU A 82 -16.74 8.91 3.02
CA LEU A 82 -17.24 7.60 2.60
C LEU A 82 -16.85 7.37 1.15
N ILE A 83 -16.58 6.11 0.82
CA ILE A 83 -16.43 5.68 -0.57
C ILE A 83 -17.63 4.80 -0.89
N ARG A 84 -18.50 5.29 -1.77
CA ARG A 84 -19.73 4.59 -2.18
C ARG A 84 -19.55 4.00 -3.56
N ASN A 85 -19.03 2.77 -3.58
CA ASN A 85 -18.81 2.06 -4.83
C ASN A 85 -18.99 0.57 -4.56
N ASN A 86 -20.05 -0.01 -5.10
CA ASN A 86 -20.38 -1.40 -4.85
C ASN A 86 -19.29 -2.36 -5.32
N LYS A 87 -18.56 -2.00 -6.39
CA LYS A 87 -17.48 -2.83 -6.90
C LYS A 87 -16.27 -2.85 -5.98
N LEU A 88 -16.14 -1.86 -5.12
CA LEU A 88 -15.03 -1.75 -4.17
C LEU A 88 -15.39 -2.26 -2.78
N GLN A 89 -16.65 -2.60 -2.54
CA GLN A 89 -17.09 -2.94 -1.19
C GLN A 89 -16.30 -4.10 -0.58
N GLY A 90 -15.98 -5.11 -1.37
CA GLY A 90 -15.15 -6.24 -0.90
C GLY A 90 -13.77 -5.79 -0.43
N TRP A 91 -13.12 -4.92 -1.20
CA TRP A 91 -11.80 -4.38 -0.83
C TRP A 91 -11.87 -3.41 0.32
N LEU A 92 -12.93 -2.59 0.39
CA LEU A 92 -13.13 -1.71 1.54
C LEU A 92 -13.28 -2.54 2.82
N ASN A 93 -14.04 -3.62 2.78
CA ASN A 93 -14.23 -4.50 3.92
C ASN A 93 -12.91 -5.17 4.33
N ARG A 94 -12.17 -5.71 3.37
CA ARG A 94 -10.87 -6.35 3.66
C ARG A 94 -9.89 -5.35 4.28
N THR A 95 -9.85 -4.13 3.76
CA THR A 95 -8.94 -3.11 4.27
C THR A 95 -9.36 -2.67 5.66
N ALA A 96 -10.65 -2.47 5.91
CA ALA A 96 -11.15 -2.13 7.23
C ALA A 96 -10.83 -3.24 8.25
N ASP A 97 -11.00 -4.50 7.86
CA ASP A 97 -10.72 -5.64 8.74
C ASP A 97 -9.25 -5.69 9.16
N ILE A 98 -8.33 -5.50 8.21
CA ILE A 98 -6.91 -5.53 8.55
C ILE A 98 -6.51 -4.29 9.36
N MET A 99 -7.08 -3.12 9.07
CA MET A 99 -6.86 -1.91 9.87
C MET A 99 -7.21 -2.14 11.34
N TYR A 100 -8.29 -2.86 11.59
CA TYR A 100 -8.78 -3.13 12.94
C TYR A 100 -7.80 -3.95 13.77
N THR A 101 -6.88 -4.68 13.15
CA THR A 101 -5.90 -5.50 13.87
C THR A 101 -4.73 -4.71 14.44
N PHE A 102 -4.56 -3.44 14.04
CA PHE A 102 -3.46 -2.60 14.51
C PHE A 102 -3.87 -1.87 15.79
N GLN A 103 -2.92 -1.70 16.71
CA GLN A 103 -3.15 -0.92 17.91
C GLN A 103 -3.22 0.57 17.59
N GLN A 104 -2.38 1.04 16.68
CA GLN A 104 -2.37 2.46 16.30
C GLN A 104 -2.03 2.62 14.83
N LEU A 105 -2.93 3.30 14.12
CA LEU A 105 -2.73 3.71 12.73
C LEU A 105 -2.88 5.22 12.65
N ASN A 106 -1.89 5.87 12.05
CA ASN A 106 -1.96 7.30 11.75
C ASN A 106 -1.93 7.46 10.24
N PHE A 107 -2.88 8.22 9.69
CA PHE A 107 -2.95 8.48 8.26
C PHE A 107 -2.71 9.94 8.00
N GLN A 108 -1.89 10.26 7.01
CA GLN A 108 -1.60 11.63 6.63
C GLN A 108 -1.52 11.75 5.11
N HIS A 109 -2.19 12.77 4.59
CA HIS A 109 -2.08 13.09 3.17
C HIS A 109 -0.69 13.65 2.89
N HIS A 110 -0.12 13.24 1.76
CA HIS A 110 1.23 13.58 1.35
C HIS A 110 1.17 14.01 -0.12
N HIS A 111 1.77 15.13 -0.47
CA HIS A 111 1.75 15.56 -1.85
C HIS A 111 2.46 14.56 -2.76
N ARG A 112 1.95 14.43 -3.99
CA ARG A 112 2.47 13.47 -4.97
C ARG A 112 3.98 13.62 -5.18
N GLU A 113 4.49 14.83 -5.20
CA GLU A 113 5.92 15.12 -5.40
C GLU A 113 6.79 14.53 -4.31
N HIS A 114 6.22 14.22 -3.13
CA HIS A 114 6.93 13.58 -2.02
C HIS A 114 6.65 12.08 -1.95
N ASN A 115 5.94 11.53 -2.92
CA ASN A 115 5.55 10.11 -2.95
C ASN A 115 6.12 9.39 -4.18
N THR A 116 7.29 9.81 -4.65
CA THR A 116 7.83 9.38 -5.94
C THR A 116 8.24 7.91 -5.96
N THR A 117 8.76 7.39 -4.86
CA THR A 117 9.15 5.98 -4.80
C THR A 117 7.92 5.08 -4.87
N ALA A 118 6.87 5.39 -4.11
CA ALA A 118 5.63 4.63 -4.16
C ALA A 118 4.99 4.71 -5.56
N ASP A 119 5.04 5.89 -6.20
CA ASP A 119 4.55 6.06 -7.56
C ASP A 119 5.30 5.15 -8.54
N ARG A 120 6.62 5.14 -8.48
CA ARG A 120 7.46 4.27 -9.34
C ARG A 120 7.12 2.80 -9.13
N LEU A 121 6.96 2.39 -7.88
CA LEU A 121 6.63 1.00 -7.55
C LEU A 121 5.21 0.63 -8.00
N SER A 122 4.26 1.55 -7.91
CA SER A 122 2.90 1.29 -8.39
C SER A 122 2.88 1.05 -9.91
N LYS A 123 3.70 1.77 -10.65
CA LYS A 123 3.84 1.56 -12.09
C LYS A 123 4.51 0.23 -12.42
N ARG A 124 5.44 -0.20 -11.57
CA ARG A 124 6.01 -1.54 -11.67
C ARG A 124 4.93 -2.60 -11.45
N GLY A 125 4.01 -2.35 -10.54
CA GLY A 125 2.86 -3.21 -10.30
C GLY A 125 1.97 -3.37 -11.52
N LEU A 126 1.82 -2.33 -12.34
CA LEU A 126 1.04 -2.42 -13.58
C LEU A 126 1.53 -3.52 -14.52
N ARG A 127 2.82 -3.83 -14.49
CA ARG A 127 3.46 -4.82 -15.35
C ARG A 127 3.58 -6.18 -14.69
N SER A 128 3.05 -6.32 -13.48
CA SER A 128 3.15 -7.55 -12.69
C SER A 128 1.87 -8.37 -12.82
N ASN A 129 2.01 -9.68 -12.68
CA ASN A 129 0.84 -10.57 -12.65
C ASN A 129 0.06 -10.33 -11.35
N GLU A 130 -1.28 -10.42 -11.44
CA GLU A 130 -2.10 -10.31 -10.25
C GLU A 130 -1.95 -11.53 -9.35
N GLY A 131 -2.28 -11.35 -8.08
CA GLY A 131 -2.33 -12.45 -7.12
C GLY A 131 -1.15 -12.52 -6.17
N HIS A 132 -0.10 -11.75 -6.43
CA HIS A 132 1.10 -11.78 -5.58
C HIS A 132 1.57 -10.36 -5.25
N ILE A 133 1.99 -10.18 -4.00
CA ILE A 133 2.71 -8.98 -3.56
C ILE A 133 4.18 -9.33 -3.60
N ILE A 134 4.96 -8.58 -4.37
CA ILE A 134 6.42 -8.74 -4.42
C ILE A 134 7.01 -7.80 -3.36
N ILE A 135 7.94 -8.33 -2.57
CA ILE A 135 8.52 -7.59 -1.44
C ILE A 135 10.05 -7.69 -1.55
N GLU A 136 10.68 -6.53 -1.53
CA GLU A 136 12.15 -6.45 -1.47
C GLU A 136 12.55 -5.79 -0.16
N GLU A 137 13.50 -6.40 0.52
CA GLU A 137 14.03 -5.88 1.79
C GLU A 137 15.41 -5.29 1.58
N PHE A 138 15.63 -4.10 2.16
CA PHE A 138 16.90 -3.37 2.05
C PHE A 138 17.44 -3.06 3.45
N VAL A 139 18.70 -3.39 3.66
CA VAL A 139 19.43 -3.05 4.88
C VAL A 139 20.70 -2.32 4.46
N GLU A 140 20.89 -1.12 5.03
CA GLU A 140 22.06 -0.27 4.72
C GLU A 140 22.24 -0.04 3.22
N GLY A 141 21.11 0.17 2.51
CA GLY A 141 21.10 0.46 1.10
C GLY A 141 21.26 -0.75 0.18
N CYS A 142 21.45 -1.94 0.74
CA CYS A 142 21.65 -3.17 -0.04
C CYS A 142 20.42 -4.07 0.05
N LYS A 143 19.99 -4.58 -1.08
CA LYS A 143 18.89 -5.54 -1.12
C LYS A 143 19.35 -6.87 -0.52
N VAL A 144 18.71 -7.30 0.57
CA VAL A 144 19.08 -8.52 1.29
C VAL A 144 18.09 -9.65 1.07
N SER A 145 16.89 -9.38 0.58
CA SER A 145 15.93 -10.43 0.27
C SER A 145 14.91 -9.95 -0.76
N SER A 146 14.29 -10.91 -1.44
CA SER A 146 13.18 -10.69 -2.34
C SER A 146 12.26 -11.90 -2.23
N ARG A 147 10.97 -11.66 -2.00
CA ARG A 147 9.98 -12.74 -1.86
C ARG A 147 8.62 -12.28 -2.33
N SER A 148 7.70 -13.22 -2.41
CA SER A 148 6.33 -12.89 -2.78
C SER A 148 5.35 -13.50 -1.79
N ILE A 149 4.20 -12.83 -1.64
CA ILE A 149 3.09 -13.30 -0.82
C ILE A 149 1.86 -13.38 -1.72
N ARG A 150 1.17 -14.51 -1.71
CA ARG A 150 -0.14 -14.60 -2.37
C ARG A 150 -1.15 -13.81 -1.56
N TYR A 151 -2.02 -13.07 -2.26
CA TYR A 151 -2.99 -12.24 -1.57
C TYR A 151 -4.46 -12.64 -1.81
N TYR A 152 -4.71 -13.80 -2.39
CA TYR A 152 -6.06 -14.34 -2.49
C TYR A 152 -6.11 -15.83 -2.18
#